data_aa2ead40b62bde27e66667464d501fee
#
_entry.id   aa2ead40b62bde27e66667464d501fee
#
_cell.length_a   1.000
_cell.length_b   1.000
_cell.length_c   1.000
_cell.angle_alpha   90.00
_cell.angle_beta   90.00
_cell.angle_gamma   90.00
#
_symmetry.space_group_name_H-M   'P 1'
#
loop_
_entity.id
_entity.type
_entity.pdbx_description
1 polymer ?
#
loop_
_entity_poly.entity_id
_entity_poly.type
_entity_poly.pdbx_seq_one_letter_code
_entity_poly.pdbx_strand_id
1 'polypeptide(L)'
;MSNANGRVLVVDDHKPSRMKLALAVGNLGHETESVASGEECLAALRGARFDMVLLDIVMPGMDGFQVLAEIKGDPALRDIPVIVISALEEMDDAVRAIELGADDFLTKNFNPVLLKARVGAGLERKHLRDQELEYLRQVDRLAAASGIVEGKDFDPARLGLDDIAARDDRLGNLARVFLEMAGEVYRREQNLRKQISLLKGGFLLMLLGACWGLIPSLSRSLMLDGLNPLGVAFWTLGSGAAIMLTLSVLTGRMPQTGWPALRRYLILGLTGGVLPQLFLFWVAAQVPAMIIAIVLAAESFMVFILAAVLGLEAPNLKRFIGLSLGLACVVLIMVPGSESTGVSSWLWIVATLAVPLCYAIEDVVIATLPEDRTDVVGATTGIIVAAALLLMPVTVMTGAMINPAEAMSKYGTSFVLIAGISAFSTMLLIYIIRTAGAVFASQAGYAMTAGGILWSVILLNEAMSIWIWAALACLVSGLVLVMPKQSEEASAPDLGLQAEGVGG
;
A
#
# COMPACT_ATOMS: atom_id res chain seq x y z
N MET A 1 29.63 36.44 31.18
CA MET A 1 30.05 35.24 31.91
C MET A 1 28.79 34.62 32.51
N SER A 2 28.26 33.58 31.89
CA SER A 2 27.06 32.88 32.36
C SER A 2 27.44 32.14 33.64
N ASN A 3 26.83 32.51 34.78
CA ASN A 3 26.88 31.71 36.00
C ASN A 3 26.00 30.46 35.77
N ALA A 4 26.56 29.45 35.18
CA ALA A 4 25.90 28.14 35.15
C ALA A 4 25.86 27.61 36.59
N ASN A 5 24.69 27.55 37.19
CA ASN A 5 24.50 26.94 38.52
C ASN A 5 24.86 25.48 38.43
N GLY A 6 26.05 25.10 38.93
CA GLY A 6 26.48 23.71 39.01
C GLY A 6 26.16 23.10 40.37
N ARG A 7 25.98 21.80 40.43
CA ARG A 7 25.81 21.02 41.67
C ARG A 7 27.16 20.45 42.07
N VAL A 8 27.69 20.93 43.19
CA VAL A 8 29.04 20.58 43.66
C VAL A 8 28.96 19.73 44.91
N LEU A 9 29.62 18.56 44.87
CA LEU A 9 29.76 17.68 46.02
C LEU A 9 31.00 18.09 46.84
N VAL A 10 30.84 18.33 48.11
CA VAL A 10 31.92 18.70 49.05
C VAL A 10 32.17 17.52 49.96
N VAL A 11 33.43 17.01 49.93
CA VAL A 11 33.86 15.84 50.70
C VAL A 11 34.98 16.20 51.62
N ASP A 12 34.75 16.15 52.92
CA ASP A 12 35.75 16.46 53.96
C ASP A 12 35.22 15.84 55.28
N ASP A 13 36.05 15.11 56.03
CA ASP A 13 35.66 14.47 57.29
C ASP A 13 35.50 15.50 58.41
N HIS A 14 36.22 16.62 58.35
CA HIS A 14 36.18 17.63 59.38
C HIS A 14 35.00 18.61 59.13
N LYS A 15 33.98 18.49 59.95
CA LYS A 15 32.70 19.23 59.83
C LYS A 15 32.86 20.75 59.64
N PRO A 16 33.69 21.47 60.40
CA PRO A 16 33.90 22.92 60.19
C PRO A 16 34.50 23.25 58.86
N SER A 17 35.47 22.49 58.34
CA SER A 17 36.07 22.66 57.04
C SER A 17 35.04 22.43 55.93
N ARG A 18 34.31 21.35 56.02
CA ARG A 18 33.22 20.98 55.09
C ARG A 18 32.18 22.10 55.00
N MET A 19 31.70 22.59 56.17
CA MET A 19 30.73 23.70 56.20
C MET A 19 31.26 25.02 55.60
N LYS A 20 32.50 25.36 55.91
CA LYS A 20 33.17 26.55 55.35
C LYS A 20 33.27 26.47 53.83
N LEU A 21 33.63 25.32 53.29
CA LEU A 21 33.75 25.07 51.87
C LEU A 21 32.40 25.10 51.14
N ALA A 22 31.43 24.40 51.69
CA ALA A 22 30.06 24.39 51.15
C ALA A 22 29.43 25.78 51.14
N LEU A 23 29.60 26.56 52.22
CA LEU A 23 29.14 27.93 52.29
C LEU A 23 29.85 28.85 51.26
N ALA A 24 31.17 28.67 51.09
CA ALA A 24 31.95 29.45 50.15
C ALA A 24 31.51 29.17 48.68
N VAL A 25 31.24 27.91 48.33
CA VAL A 25 30.73 27.49 47.00
C VAL A 25 29.28 27.92 46.80
N GLY A 26 28.43 27.82 47.83
CA GLY A 26 27.03 28.30 47.81
C GLY A 26 26.97 29.82 47.57
N ASN A 27 27.87 30.59 48.18
CA ASN A 27 27.98 32.05 47.93
C ASN A 27 28.41 32.42 46.50
N LEU A 28 28.97 31.47 45.76
CA LEU A 28 29.26 31.62 44.30
C LEU A 28 28.05 31.35 43.42
N GLY A 29 26.90 30.91 44.01
CA GLY A 29 25.67 30.63 43.29
C GLY A 29 25.51 29.18 42.87
N HIS A 30 26.31 28.24 43.40
CA HIS A 30 26.21 26.83 43.09
C HIS A 30 25.45 26.05 44.17
N GLU A 31 24.76 24.99 43.78
CA GLU A 31 24.15 24.04 44.73
C GLU A 31 25.24 23.18 45.34
N THR A 32 25.19 22.97 46.65
CA THR A 32 26.18 22.17 47.35
C THR A 32 25.54 21.02 48.12
N GLU A 33 26.12 19.86 48.00
CA GLU A 33 25.85 18.72 48.85
C GLU A 33 27.16 18.33 49.57
N SER A 34 27.04 17.89 50.82
CA SER A 34 28.22 17.65 51.66
C SER A 34 28.20 16.26 52.26
N VAL A 35 29.29 15.53 52.16
CA VAL A 35 29.46 14.19 52.73
C VAL A 35 30.74 14.09 53.56
N ALA A 36 30.79 13.16 54.50
CA ALA A 36 31.83 13.11 55.51
C ALA A 36 32.89 12.03 55.29
N SER A 37 32.72 11.15 54.27
CA SER A 37 33.67 10.10 53.98
C SER A 37 33.77 9.81 52.46
N GLY A 38 34.81 9.06 52.08
CA GLY A 38 35.02 8.60 50.71
C GLY A 38 33.92 7.68 50.22
N GLU A 39 33.44 6.79 51.09
CA GLU A 39 32.36 5.85 50.76
C GLU A 39 31.03 6.58 50.52
N GLU A 40 30.72 7.61 51.37
CA GLU A 40 29.56 8.47 51.13
C GLU A 40 29.66 9.25 49.84
N CYS A 41 30.85 9.72 49.48
CA CYS A 41 31.15 10.39 48.23
C CYS A 41 30.77 9.53 47.02
N LEU A 42 31.30 8.31 46.97
CA LEU A 42 31.05 7.36 45.85
C LEU A 42 29.57 6.97 45.82
N ALA A 43 28.91 6.77 46.97
CA ALA A 43 27.49 6.49 47.05
C ALA A 43 26.66 7.67 46.51
N ALA A 44 26.99 8.91 46.86
CA ALA A 44 26.32 10.12 46.36
C ALA A 44 26.47 10.27 44.84
N LEU A 45 27.68 10.09 44.29
CA LEU A 45 27.98 10.18 42.85
C LEU A 45 27.24 9.10 42.00
N ARG A 46 26.98 7.91 42.58
CA ARG A 46 26.17 6.88 41.92
C ARG A 46 24.68 7.14 42.02
N GLY A 47 24.23 7.85 43.06
CA GLY A 47 22.82 8.13 43.33
C GLY A 47 22.28 9.40 42.66
N ALA A 48 23.15 10.38 42.37
CA ALA A 48 22.76 11.67 41.80
C ALA A 48 23.84 12.22 40.87
N ARG A 49 23.44 13.18 40.00
CA ARG A 49 24.39 13.87 39.10
C ARG A 49 25.00 15.05 39.82
N PHE A 50 26.33 15.16 39.75
CA PHE A 50 27.13 16.29 40.21
C PHE A 50 27.98 16.82 39.04
N ASP A 51 28.19 18.12 39.05
CA ASP A 51 28.99 18.81 38.03
C ASP A 51 30.44 18.96 38.46
N MET A 52 30.73 18.79 39.74
CA MET A 52 32.09 18.91 40.31
C MET A 52 32.15 18.24 41.69
N VAL A 53 33.33 17.76 42.03
CA VAL A 53 33.67 17.28 43.40
C VAL A 53 34.82 18.12 43.97
N LEU A 54 34.65 18.60 45.22
CA LEU A 54 35.71 19.15 46.04
C LEU A 54 36.06 18.09 47.07
N LEU A 55 37.27 17.55 46.99
CA LEU A 55 37.66 16.34 47.71
C LEU A 55 38.87 16.58 48.65
N ASP A 56 38.65 16.39 49.92
CA ASP A 56 39.75 16.34 50.88
C ASP A 56 40.62 15.10 50.69
N ILE A 57 41.92 15.24 50.84
CA ILE A 57 42.86 14.11 50.75
C ILE A 57 42.87 13.29 52.01
N VAL A 58 42.96 13.96 53.15
CA VAL A 58 43.19 13.30 54.45
C VAL A 58 41.87 12.99 55.11
N MET A 59 41.38 11.79 54.95
CA MET A 59 40.16 11.30 55.55
C MET A 59 40.34 9.92 56.17
N PRO A 60 39.64 9.60 57.30
CA PRO A 60 39.73 8.28 57.88
C PRO A 60 38.99 7.25 57.01
N GLY A 61 39.52 6.03 56.95
CA GLY A 61 38.97 4.96 56.11
C GLY A 61 39.49 5.07 54.69
N MET A 62 38.61 5.42 53.72
CA MET A 62 38.98 5.68 52.34
C MET A 62 39.51 7.09 52.18
N ASP A 63 40.80 7.20 51.88
CA ASP A 63 41.47 8.51 51.66
C ASP A 63 41.07 9.15 50.30
N GLY A 64 41.36 10.46 50.17
CA GLY A 64 40.97 11.20 48.96
C GLY A 64 41.68 10.71 47.68
N PHE A 65 42.87 10.14 47.76
CA PHE A 65 43.53 9.54 46.58
C PHE A 65 42.83 8.28 46.11
N GLN A 66 42.34 7.47 47.04
CA GLN A 66 41.56 6.26 46.72
C GLN A 66 40.21 6.66 46.08
N VAL A 67 39.52 7.66 46.63
CA VAL A 67 38.29 8.21 46.05
C VAL A 67 38.52 8.74 44.64
N LEU A 68 39.60 9.50 44.44
CA LEU A 68 39.96 10.06 43.14
C LEU A 68 40.22 8.96 42.10
N ALA A 69 41.00 7.91 42.50
CA ALA A 69 41.28 6.80 41.63
C ALA A 69 39.99 6.05 41.21
N GLU A 70 39.07 5.83 42.15
CA GLU A 70 37.72 5.23 41.85
C GLU A 70 36.92 6.11 40.89
N ILE A 71 36.81 7.43 41.11
CA ILE A 71 36.12 8.35 40.24
C ILE A 71 36.70 8.36 38.84
N LYS A 72 38.00 8.45 38.72
CA LYS A 72 38.69 8.50 37.39
C LYS A 72 38.78 7.16 36.70
N GLY A 73 38.69 6.07 37.46
CA GLY A 73 38.59 4.70 36.90
C GLY A 73 37.19 4.32 36.39
N ASP A 74 36.14 4.95 36.88
CA ASP A 74 34.77 4.61 36.47
C ASP A 74 34.37 5.41 35.21
N PRO A 75 34.04 4.74 34.08
CA PRO A 75 33.61 5.39 32.87
C PRO A 75 32.40 6.35 33.03
N ALA A 76 31.53 6.13 34.03
CA ALA A 76 30.38 6.97 34.29
C ALA A 76 30.72 8.22 35.10
N LEU A 77 31.80 8.21 35.88
CA LEU A 77 32.19 9.25 36.80
C LEU A 77 33.44 10.05 36.38
N ARG A 78 34.31 9.46 35.58
CA ARG A 78 35.64 10.02 35.23
C ARG A 78 35.63 11.43 34.64
N ASP A 79 34.50 11.80 34.01
CA ASP A 79 34.29 13.10 33.36
C ASP A 79 33.83 14.19 34.35
N ILE A 80 33.61 13.84 35.62
CA ILE A 80 33.33 14.82 36.69
C ILE A 80 34.63 15.46 37.10
N PRO A 81 34.76 16.82 37.05
CA PRO A 81 35.96 17.50 37.54
C PRO A 81 36.09 17.33 39.04
N VAL A 82 37.31 16.98 39.47
CA VAL A 82 37.66 16.83 40.88
C VAL A 82 38.72 17.85 41.22
N ILE A 83 38.41 18.76 42.17
CA ILE A 83 39.38 19.65 42.77
C ILE A 83 39.76 19.09 44.14
N VAL A 84 41.00 18.73 44.29
CA VAL A 84 41.51 18.18 45.54
C VAL A 84 41.85 19.31 46.52
N ILE A 85 41.55 19.10 47.81
CA ILE A 85 41.78 20.03 48.89
C ILE A 85 42.83 19.42 49.85
N SER A 86 43.95 20.13 50.08
CA SER A 86 45.05 19.67 50.92
C SER A 86 45.47 20.69 51.98
N ALA A 87 46.11 20.25 53.05
CA ALA A 87 46.74 21.11 54.02
C ALA A 87 48.02 21.71 53.40
N LEU A 88 48.45 22.85 53.88
CA LEU A 88 49.30 23.87 53.23
C LEU A 88 50.78 23.46 52.90
N GLU A 89 51.31 22.28 53.22
CA GLU A 89 52.75 22.09 53.27
C GLU A 89 53.33 20.96 52.36
N GLU A 90 52.51 20.23 51.63
CA GLU A 90 53.04 19.10 50.84
C GLU A 90 52.76 19.33 49.32
N MET A 91 53.76 19.88 48.61
CA MET A 91 53.76 19.99 47.15
C MET A 91 53.62 18.61 46.49
N ASP A 92 54.10 17.59 47.19
CA ASP A 92 54.05 16.21 46.71
C ASP A 92 52.63 15.64 46.62
N ASP A 93 51.72 16.01 47.53
CA ASP A 93 50.33 15.59 47.48
C ASP A 93 49.56 16.22 46.30
N ALA A 94 49.85 17.49 45.98
CA ALA A 94 49.28 18.17 44.83
C ALA A 94 49.74 17.54 43.50
N VAL A 95 51.01 17.19 43.40
CA VAL A 95 51.59 16.48 42.22
C VAL A 95 50.93 15.09 42.06
N ARG A 96 50.86 14.35 43.15
CA ARG A 96 50.25 13.00 43.16
C ARG A 96 48.75 13.07 42.79
N ALA A 97 48.00 14.05 43.28
CA ALA A 97 46.61 14.23 42.91
C ALA A 97 46.42 14.50 41.41
N ILE A 98 47.28 15.34 40.81
CA ILE A 98 47.22 15.61 39.35
C ILE A 98 47.62 14.35 38.55
N GLU A 99 48.62 13.61 38.98
CA GLU A 99 49.02 12.35 38.34
C GLU A 99 47.88 11.29 38.37
N LEU A 100 47.07 11.29 39.43
CA LEU A 100 45.86 10.45 39.55
C LEU A 100 44.63 10.99 38.79
N GLY A 101 44.80 12.15 38.14
CA GLY A 101 43.75 12.72 37.28
C GLY A 101 42.89 13.76 37.96
N ALA A 102 43.31 14.37 39.06
CA ALA A 102 42.64 15.55 39.61
C ALA A 102 42.72 16.69 38.59
N ASP A 103 41.62 17.46 38.43
CA ASP A 103 41.57 18.57 37.50
C ASP A 103 42.24 19.82 38.03
N ASP A 104 42.31 19.94 39.36
CA ASP A 104 43.01 21.02 40.06
C ASP A 104 43.18 20.70 41.54
N PHE A 105 43.88 21.58 42.29
CA PHE A 105 44.03 21.47 43.72
C PHE A 105 43.83 22.84 44.44
N LEU A 106 43.43 22.83 45.70
CA LEU A 106 43.28 24.00 46.57
C LEU A 106 43.80 23.69 47.98
N THR A 107 44.36 24.68 48.61
CA THR A 107 44.76 24.56 50.02
C THR A 107 43.59 24.79 50.97
N LYS A 108 43.52 24.12 52.15
CA LYS A 108 42.43 24.31 53.13
C LYS A 108 42.27 25.78 53.59
N ASN A 109 43.37 26.57 53.53
CA ASN A 109 43.36 28.00 53.75
C ASN A 109 43.20 28.79 52.44
N PHE A 110 42.25 28.40 51.61
CA PHE A 110 42.02 28.99 50.29
C PHE A 110 41.61 30.47 50.32
N ASN A 111 42.10 31.21 49.32
CA ASN A 111 41.60 32.55 49.02
C ASN A 111 40.26 32.41 48.28
N PRO A 112 39.18 33.10 48.69
CA PRO A 112 37.89 33.06 48.02
C PRO A 112 37.94 33.38 46.51
N VAL A 113 38.83 34.25 46.08
CA VAL A 113 39.03 34.59 44.67
C VAL A 113 39.60 33.40 43.89
N LEU A 114 40.54 32.70 44.51
CA LEU A 114 41.14 31.50 43.89
C LEU A 114 40.15 30.34 43.80
N LEU A 115 39.37 30.11 44.88
CA LEU A 115 38.27 29.14 44.87
C LEU A 115 37.29 29.45 43.73
N LYS A 116 36.83 30.69 43.61
CA LYS A 116 35.92 31.13 42.53
C LYS A 116 36.51 30.84 41.14
N ALA A 117 37.80 31.16 40.94
CA ALA A 117 38.45 30.96 39.64
C ALA A 117 38.54 29.49 39.27
N ARG A 118 38.93 28.61 40.22
CA ARG A 118 39.13 27.17 39.97
C ARG A 118 37.78 26.42 39.80
N VAL A 119 36.80 26.70 40.67
CA VAL A 119 35.46 26.13 40.54
C VAL A 119 34.81 26.58 39.22
N GLY A 120 34.91 27.87 38.88
CA GLY A 120 34.40 28.39 37.61
C GLY A 120 35.02 27.73 36.39
N ALA A 121 36.36 27.62 36.36
CA ALA A 121 37.06 26.98 35.26
C ALA A 121 36.71 25.47 35.09
N GLY A 122 36.59 24.73 36.21
CA GLY A 122 36.21 23.35 36.21
C GLY A 122 34.78 23.12 35.72
N LEU A 123 33.81 23.90 36.19
CA LEU A 123 32.42 23.85 35.75
C LEU A 123 32.24 24.25 34.27
N GLU A 124 32.97 25.29 33.82
CA GLU A 124 32.93 25.71 32.42
C GLU A 124 33.48 24.59 31.50
N ARG A 125 34.59 23.94 31.87
CA ARG A 125 35.16 22.81 31.15
C ARG A 125 34.14 21.65 31.07
N LYS A 126 33.49 21.32 32.18
CA LYS A 126 32.46 20.29 32.24
C LYS A 126 31.29 20.61 31.31
N HIS A 127 30.81 21.85 31.35
CA HIS A 127 29.69 22.29 30.52
C HIS A 127 30.02 22.22 29.02
N LEU A 128 31.21 22.68 28.60
CA LEU A 128 31.65 22.59 27.22
C LEU A 128 31.76 21.13 26.74
N ARG A 129 32.29 20.26 27.59
CA ARG A 129 32.38 18.84 27.27
C ARG A 129 31.03 18.16 27.14
N ASP A 130 30.07 18.45 28.02
CA ASP A 130 28.73 17.92 27.95
C ASP A 130 28.00 18.39 26.67
N GLN A 131 28.19 19.66 26.28
CA GLN A 131 27.68 20.19 25.02
C GLN A 131 28.29 19.46 23.80
N GLU A 132 29.59 19.19 23.81
CA GLU A 132 30.28 18.47 22.74
C GLU A 132 29.75 17.05 22.61
N LEU A 133 29.60 16.33 23.71
CA LEU A 133 29.07 14.97 23.73
C LEU A 133 27.60 14.92 23.23
N GLU A 134 26.80 15.89 23.62
CA GLU A 134 25.40 15.98 23.15
C GLU A 134 25.35 16.29 21.64
N TYR A 135 26.21 17.18 21.15
CA TYR A 135 26.32 17.47 19.73
C TYR A 135 26.70 16.23 18.94
N LEU A 136 27.72 15.47 19.40
CA LEU A 136 28.13 14.22 18.75
C LEU A 136 27.01 13.17 18.72
N ARG A 137 26.26 13.01 19.81
CA ARG A 137 25.10 12.09 19.84
C ARG A 137 24.04 12.50 18.82
N GLN A 138 23.79 13.77 18.62
CA GLN A 138 22.81 14.25 17.64
C GLN A 138 23.32 14.05 16.21
N VAL A 139 24.63 14.21 15.97
CA VAL A 139 25.24 13.86 14.67
C VAL A 139 25.13 12.38 14.39
N ASP A 140 25.37 11.53 15.38
CA ASP A 140 25.22 10.06 15.24
C ASP A 140 23.76 9.66 14.93
N ARG A 141 22.78 10.31 15.59
CA ARG A 141 21.35 10.11 15.26
C ARG A 141 21.04 10.48 13.83
N LEU A 142 21.57 11.59 13.34
CA LEU A 142 21.38 12.02 11.95
C LEU A 142 22.03 11.05 10.97
N ALA A 143 23.22 10.56 11.28
CA ALA A 143 23.90 9.54 10.48
C ALA A 143 23.14 8.22 10.45
N ALA A 144 22.63 7.78 11.60
CA ALA A 144 21.80 6.56 11.69
C ALA A 144 20.49 6.69 10.88
N ALA A 145 19.87 7.87 10.87
CA ALA A 145 18.66 8.14 10.09
C ALA A 145 18.91 7.99 8.57
N SER A 146 20.14 8.27 8.08
CA SER A 146 20.46 8.06 6.66
C SER A 146 20.40 6.59 6.24
N GLY A 147 20.80 5.66 7.11
CA GLY A 147 20.68 4.23 6.88
C GLY A 147 19.24 3.72 6.83
N ILE A 148 18.31 4.38 7.52
CA ILE A 148 16.87 4.05 7.46
C ILE A 148 16.29 4.40 6.11
N VAL A 149 16.71 5.52 5.50
CA VAL A 149 16.23 5.98 4.18
C VAL A 149 16.62 5.00 3.06
N GLU A 150 17.69 4.25 3.20
CA GLU A 150 18.07 3.21 2.24
C GLU A 150 17.17 1.96 2.31
N GLY A 151 16.36 1.81 3.35
CA GLY A 151 15.45 0.68 3.53
C GLY A 151 14.25 0.71 2.57
N LYS A 152 13.78 -0.49 2.16
CA LYS A 152 12.68 -0.63 1.17
C LYS A 152 11.32 -0.07 1.62
N ASP A 153 11.09 0.10 2.91
CA ASP A 153 9.82 0.56 3.49
C ASP A 153 10.05 1.67 4.52
N PHE A 154 10.85 2.65 4.13
CA PHE A 154 11.14 3.77 4.98
C PHE A 154 9.94 4.74 5.06
N ASP A 155 9.73 5.28 6.27
CA ASP A 155 8.69 6.28 6.55
C ASP A 155 9.37 7.51 7.17
N PRO A 156 9.29 8.71 6.56
CA PRO A 156 9.87 9.93 7.10
C PRO A 156 9.44 10.26 8.53
N ALA A 157 8.21 9.91 8.93
CA ALA A 157 7.69 10.14 10.27
C ALA A 157 8.41 9.32 11.36
N ARG A 158 9.13 8.27 10.99
CA ARG A 158 9.87 7.39 11.91
C ARG A 158 11.34 7.79 12.11
N LEU A 159 11.82 8.82 11.45
CA LEU A 159 13.21 9.26 11.55
C LEU A 159 13.53 9.88 12.92
N GLY A 160 12.54 10.44 13.62
CA GLY A 160 12.69 10.96 14.98
C GLY A 160 13.72 12.07 15.09
N LEU A 161 13.77 12.98 14.11
CA LEU A 161 14.72 14.08 14.03
C LEU A 161 14.09 15.46 14.31
N ASP A 162 12.82 15.50 14.74
CA ASP A 162 12.06 16.75 14.90
C ASP A 162 12.69 17.66 15.95
N ASP A 163 13.21 17.11 17.04
CA ASP A 163 13.92 17.82 18.09
C ASP A 163 15.23 18.46 17.58
N ILE A 164 15.94 17.77 16.71
CA ILE A 164 17.17 18.30 16.08
C ILE A 164 16.79 19.38 15.05
N ALA A 165 15.75 19.15 14.25
CA ALA A 165 15.27 20.09 13.24
C ALA A 165 14.72 21.39 13.84
N ALA A 166 14.25 21.37 15.09
CA ALA A 166 13.78 22.55 15.82
C ALA A 166 14.90 23.51 16.28
N ARG A 167 16.18 23.09 16.17
CA ARG A 167 17.33 23.94 16.57
C ARG A 167 17.58 25.05 15.56
N ASP A 168 18.06 26.21 16.07
CA ASP A 168 18.43 27.40 15.26
C ASP A 168 19.92 27.40 14.86
N ASP A 169 20.60 26.27 14.88
CA ASP A 169 22.00 26.13 14.51
C ASP A 169 22.20 25.37 13.17
N ARG A 170 23.49 25.14 12.81
CA ARG A 170 23.86 24.42 11.59
C ARG A 170 23.34 23.00 11.57
N LEU A 171 23.29 22.34 12.73
CA LEU A 171 22.80 20.97 12.84
C LEU A 171 21.28 20.91 12.62
N GLY A 172 20.52 21.85 13.17
CA GLY A 172 19.09 21.99 12.92
C GLY A 172 18.77 22.26 11.45
N ASN A 173 19.58 23.12 10.79
CA ASN A 173 19.43 23.36 9.36
C ASN A 173 19.69 22.09 8.54
N LEU A 174 20.74 21.34 8.88
CA LEU A 174 21.08 20.08 8.23
C LEU A 174 19.94 19.04 8.41
N ALA A 175 19.38 18.93 9.61
CA ALA A 175 18.26 18.04 9.89
C ALA A 175 17.01 18.41 9.09
N ARG A 176 16.67 19.70 8.95
CA ARG A 176 15.54 20.17 8.13
C ARG A 176 15.73 19.81 6.66
N VAL A 177 16.91 20.09 6.09
CA VAL A 177 17.22 19.74 4.69
C VAL A 177 17.17 18.23 4.48
N PHE A 178 17.69 17.46 5.44
CA PHE A 178 17.63 16.00 5.37
C PHE A 178 16.19 15.45 5.39
N LEU A 179 15.34 15.97 6.30
CA LEU A 179 13.93 15.58 6.38
C LEU A 179 13.15 15.97 5.12
N GLU A 180 13.44 17.12 4.53
CA GLU A 180 12.82 17.55 3.26
C GLU A 180 13.21 16.62 2.11
N MET A 181 14.50 16.31 1.96
CA MET A 181 14.98 15.34 0.95
C MET A 181 14.39 13.95 1.16
N ALA A 182 14.37 13.45 2.39
CA ALA A 182 13.79 12.18 2.74
C ALA A 182 12.29 12.13 2.39
N GLY A 183 11.55 13.19 2.71
CA GLY A 183 10.14 13.32 2.33
C GLY A 183 9.93 13.38 0.82
N GLU A 184 10.82 14.02 0.06
CA GLU A 184 10.73 14.04 -1.40
C GLU A 184 11.04 12.67 -2.02
N VAL A 185 12.07 11.97 -1.53
CA VAL A 185 12.38 10.59 -1.97
C VAL A 185 11.21 9.66 -1.71
N TYR A 186 10.60 9.72 -0.51
CA TYR A 186 9.43 8.94 -0.17
C TYR A 186 8.26 9.21 -1.12
N ARG A 187 7.94 10.49 -1.39
CA ARG A 187 6.86 10.87 -2.32
C ARG A 187 7.15 10.37 -3.74
N ARG A 188 8.39 10.48 -4.22
CA ARG A 188 8.78 9.97 -5.54
C ARG A 188 8.64 8.45 -5.62
N GLU A 189 9.06 7.73 -4.60
CA GLU A 189 8.92 6.28 -4.55
C GLU A 189 7.46 5.84 -4.56
N GLN A 190 6.60 6.48 -3.75
CA GLN A 190 5.16 6.21 -3.75
C GLN A 190 4.52 6.48 -5.11
N ASN A 191 4.89 7.58 -5.77
CA ASN A 191 4.42 7.90 -7.10
C ASN A 191 4.87 6.86 -8.15
N LEU A 192 6.15 6.43 -8.08
CA LEU A 192 6.66 5.38 -8.96
C LEU A 192 5.95 4.04 -8.74
N ARG A 193 5.74 3.62 -7.49
CA ARG A 193 4.99 2.41 -7.16
C ARG A 193 3.56 2.49 -7.71
N LYS A 194 2.90 3.65 -7.57
CA LYS A 194 1.56 3.90 -8.14
C LYS A 194 1.56 3.81 -9.66
N GLN A 195 2.53 4.43 -10.33
CA GLN A 195 2.65 4.37 -11.81
C GLN A 195 2.92 2.95 -12.30
N ILE A 196 3.80 2.20 -11.65
CA ILE A 196 4.07 0.80 -11.99
C ILE A 196 2.82 -0.06 -11.80
N SER A 197 2.06 0.16 -10.74
CA SER A 197 0.80 -0.55 -10.49
C SER A 197 -0.24 -0.24 -11.57
N LEU A 198 -0.37 1.04 -11.98
CA LEU A 198 -1.27 1.45 -13.07
C LEU A 198 -0.85 0.85 -14.42
N LEU A 199 0.44 0.84 -14.74
CA LEU A 199 0.94 0.24 -15.97
C LEU A 199 0.72 -1.27 -16.01
N LYS A 200 1.00 -1.97 -14.91
CA LYS A 200 0.73 -3.41 -14.79
C LYS A 200 -0.76 -3.70 -14.93
N GLY A 201 -1.60 -2.95 -14.23
CA GLY A 201 -3.05 -3.09 -14.33
C GLY A 201 -3.57 -2.80 -15.74
N GLY A 202 -3.09 -1.73 -16.39
CA GLY A 202 -3.44 -1.39 -17.77
C GLY A 202 -3.05 -2.49 -18.76
N PHE A 203 -1.84 -3.05 -18.63
CA PHE A 203 -1.41 -4.18 -19.44
C PHE A 203 -2.30 -5.42 -19.26
N LEU A 204 -2.67 -5.74 -18.02
CA LEU A 204 -3.56 -6.87 -17.74
C LEU A 204 -4.97 -6.65 -18.30
N LEU A 205 -5.49 -5.41 -18.25
CA LEU A 205 -6.77 -5.06 -18.89
C LEU A 205 -6.71 -5.18 -20.41
N MET A 206 -5.63 -4.72 -21.04
CA MET A 206 -5.44 -4.87 -22.49
C MET A 206 -5.34 -6.35 -22.90
N LEU A 207 -4.62 -7.15 -22.11
CA LEU A 207 -4.54 -8.59 -22.33
C LEU A 207 -5.92 -9.26 -22.19
N LEU A 208 -6.66 -8.91 -21.15
CA LEU A 208 -8.03 -9.39 -20.92
C LEU A 208 -8.94 -9.01 -22.08
N GLY A 209 -8.89 -7.74 -22.52
CA GLY A 209 -9.65 -7.26 -23.65
C GLY A 209 -9.30 -7.95 -24.97
N ALA A 210 -8.01 -8.18 -25.25
CA ALA A 210 -7.58 -8.91 -26.43
C ALA A 210 -8.09 -10.37 -26.39
N CYS A 211 -8.04 -11.02 -25.24
CA CYS A 211 -8.55 -12.39 -25.08
C CYS A 211 -10.08 -12.44 -25.25
N TRP A 212 -10.83 -11.67 -24.48
CA TRP A 212 -12.30 -11.70 -24.57
C TRP A 212 -12.81 -11.18 -25.91
N GLY A 213 -12.16 -10.14 -26.48
CA GLY A 213 -12.51 -9.61 -27.80
C GLY A 213 -12.37 -10.61 -28.95
N LEU A 214 -11.57 -11.66 -28.77
CA LEU A 214 -11.41 -12.72 -29.76
C LEU A 214 -12.65 -13.64 -29.87
N ILE A 215 -13.42 -13.77 -28.78
CA ILE A 215 -14.57 -14.71 -28.70
C ILE A 215 -15.64 -14.42 -29.76
N PRO A 216 -16.13 -13.18 -29.98
CA PRO A 216 -17.10 -12.89 -31.01
C PRO A 216 -16.63 -13.30 -32.43
N SER A 217 -15.36 -13.05 -32.73
CA SER A 217 -14.78 -13.41 -34.05
C SER A 217 -14.69 -14.93 -34.25
N LEU A 218 -14.24 -15.66 -33.25
CA LEU A 218 -14.25 -17.15 -33.31
C LEU A 218 -15.65 -17.71 -33.35
N SER A 219 -16.59 -17.15 -32.59
CA SER A 219 -17.99 -17.53 -32.62
C SER A 219 -18.60 -17.31 -34.00
N ARG A 220 -18.34 -16.17 -34.62
CA ARG A 220 -18.78 -15.88 -35.99
C ARG A 220 -18.22 -16.84 -36.99
N SER A 221 -16.92 -17.17 -36.91
CA SER A 221 -16.27 -18.14 -37.81
C SER A 221 -16.97 -19.52 -37.77
N LEU A 222 -17.27 -20.01 -36.55
CA LEU A 222 -18.00 -21.29 -36.38
C LEU A 222 -19.42 -21.23 -36.93
N MET A 223 -20.12 -20.13 -36.80
CA MET A 223 -21.49 -19.97 -37.31
C MET A 223 -21.55 -19.86 -38.82
N LEU A 224 -20.52 -19.28 -39.45
CA LEU A 224 -20.44 -19.23 -40.93
C LEU A 224 -20.30 -20.62 -41.56
N ASP A 225 -19.78 -21.62 -40.84
CA ASP A 225 -19.76 -23.03 -41.26
C ASP A 225 -21.15 -23.74 -41.17
N GLY A 226 -22.20 -23.01 -40.73
CA GLY A 226 -23.57 -23.52 -40.66
C GLY A 226 -23.85 -24.46 -39.49
N LEU A 227 -23.03 -24.41 -38.43
CA LEU A 227 -23.21 -25.23 -37.25
C LEU A 227 -24.45 -24.80 -36.44
N ASN A 228 -25.07 -25.75 -35.73
CA ASN A 228 -26.18 -25.44 -34.84
C ASN A 228 -25.69 -24.72 -33.58
N PRO A 229 -26.20 -23.49 -33.22
CA PRO A 229 -25.77 -22.71 -32.06
C PRO A 229 -25.83 -23.50 -30.74
N LEU A 230 -26.86 -24.32 -30.52
CA LEU A 230 -26.97 -25.17 -29.32
C LEU A 230 -25.83 -26.19 -29.21
N GLY A 231 -25.48 -26.80 -30.32
CA GLY A 231 -24.38 -27.79 -30.37
C GLY A 231 -23.03 -27.13 -30.12
N VAL A 232 -22.80 -25.97 -30.70
CA VAL A 232 -21.56 -25.17 -30.48
C VAL A 232 -21.46 -24.73 -29.03
N ALA A 233 -22.51 -24.18 -28.44
CA ALA A 233 -22.55 -23.78 -27.04
C ALA A 233 -22.26 -24.98 -26.11
N PHE A 234 -22.86 -26.13 -26.37
CA PHE A 234 -22.60 -27.35 -25.59
C PHE A 234 -21.12 -27.79 -25.65
N TRP A 235 -20.54 -27.87 -26.85
CA TRP A 235 -19.14 -28.28 -26.99
C TRP A 235 -18.16 -27.27 -26.40
N THR A 236 -18.47 -25.98 -26.50
CA THR A 236 -17.65 -24.91 -25.87
C THR A 236 -17.70 -25.02 -24.36
N LEU A 237 -18.90 -25.13 -23.76
CA LEU A 237 -19.05 -25.28 -22.31
C LEU A 237 -18.47 -26.60 -21.80
N GLY A 238 -18.66 -27.70 -22.56
CA GLY A 238 -18.10 -29.01 -22.25
C GLY A 238 -16.56 -29.02 -22.26
N SER A 239 -15.96 -28.36 -23.25
CA SER A 239 -14.51 -28.17 -23.32
C SER A 239 -14.03 -27.32 -22.15
N GLY A 240 -14.75 -26.25 -21.79
CA GLY A 240 -14.46 -25.41 -20.63
C GLY A 240 -14.55 -26.19 -19.31
N ALA A 241 -15.57 -27.01 -19.15
CA ALA A 241 -15.73 -27.90 -18.01
C ALA A 241 -14.56 -28.89 -17.89
N ALA A 242 -14.14 -29.50 -18.99
CA ALA A 242 -12.99 -30.40 -18.99
C ALA A 242 -11.68 -29.70 -18.61
N ILE A 243 -11.41 -28.49 -19.15
CA ILE A 243 -10.26 -27.68 -18.84
C ILE A 243 -10.25 -27.29 -17.34
N MET A 244 -11.37 -26.76 -16.85
CA MET A 244 -11.48 -26.30 -15.48
C MET A 244 -11.47 -27.44 -14.45
N LEU A 245 -12.07 -28.58 -14.75
CA LEU A 245 -11.95 -29.78 -13.92
C LEU A 245 -10.51 -30.28 -13.83
N THR A 246 -9.81 -30.32 -14.96
CA THR A 246 -8.38 -30.68 -14.98
C THR A 246 -7.56 -29.75 -14.14
N LEU A 247 -7.77 -28.44 -14.29
CA LEU A 247 -7.07 -27.42 -13.49
C LEU A 247 -7.41 -27.53 -11.99
N SER A 248 -8.68 -27.79 -11.67
CA SER A 248 -9.18 -27.98 -10.31
C SER A 248 -8.50 -29.17 -9.62
N VAL A 249 -8.38 -30.29 -10.32
CA VAL A 249 -7.69 -31.51 -9.84
C VAL A 249 -6.19 -31.23 -9.66
N LEU A 250 -5.53 -30.64 -10.66
CA LEU A 250 -4.08 -30.36 -10.61
C LEU A 250 -3.70 -29.37 -9.50
N THR A 251 -4.57 -28.42 -9.19
CA THR A 251 -4.34 -27.42 -8.13
C THR A 251 -4.87 -27.84 -6.76
N GLY A 252 -5.60 -28.96 -6.66
CA GLY A 252 -6.26 -29.41 -5.44
C GLY A 252 -7.44 -28.54 -5.00
N ARG A 253 -7.95 -27.68 -5.89
CA ARG A 253 -8.98 -26.67 -5.61
C ARG A 253 -10.34 -27.11 -6.15
N MET A 254 -10.93 -28.08 -5.51
CA MET A 254 -12.20 -28.69 -5.96
C MET A 254 -13.41 -27.80 -5.67
N PRO A 255 -14.47 -27.84 -6.54
CA PRO A 255 -15.72 -27.14 -6.26
C PRO A 255 -16.40 -27.69 -5.00
N GLN A 256 -17.07 -26.82 -4.27
CA GLN A 256 -17.85 -27.23 -3.10
C GLN A 256 -19.10 -28.00 -3.55
N THR A 257 -19.44 -29.07 -2.80
CA THR A 257 -20.57 -29.96 -3.12
C THR A 257 -21.81 -29.73 -2.26
N GLY A 258 -21.78 -28.74 -1.35
CA GLY A 258 -22.92 -28.40 -0.50
C GLY A 258 -24.10 -27.82 -1.31
N TRP A 259 -25.34 -28.06 -0.86
CA TRP A 259 -26.54 -27.56 -1.53
C TRP A 259 -26.55 -26.02 -1.80
N PRO A 260 -26.09 -25.16 -0.88
CA PRO A 260 -25.99 -23.71 -1.17
C PRO A 260 -25.04 -23.40 -2.34
N ALA A 261 -23.91 -24.09 -2.43
CA ALA A 261 -22.95 -23.91 -3.51
C ALA A 261 -23.53 -24.43 -4.84
N LEU A 262 -24.15 -25.61 -4.84
CA LEU A 262 -24.77 -26.19 -6.02
C LEU A 262 -25.87 -25.27 -6.58
N ARG A 263 -26.74 -24.72 -5.73
CA ARG A 263 -27.77 -23.75 -6.15
C ARG A 263 -27.15 -22.53 -6.82
N ARG A 264 -26.06 -21.98 -6.28
CA ARG A 264 -25.31 -20.87 -6.89
C ARG A 264 -24.73 -21.25 -8.25
N TYR A 265 -24.11 -22.40 -8.35
CA TYR A 265 -23.55 -22.90 -9.62
C TYR A 265 -24.63 -23.06 -10.68
N LEU A 266 -25.82 -23.53 -10.32
CA LEU A 266 -26.93 -23.66 -11.25
C LEU A 266 -27.46 -22.28 -11.71
N ILE A 267 -27.64 -21.33 -10.80
CA ILE A 267 -28.08 -19.97 -11.14
C ILE A 267 -27.06 -19.28 -12.05
N LEU A 268 -25.80 -19.22 -11.61
CA LEU A 268 -24.72 -18.57 -12.36
C LEU A 268 -24.37 -19.33 -13.64
N GLY A 269 -24.45 -20.65 -13.63
CA GLY A 269 -24.29 -21.47 -14.82
C GLY A 269 -25.36 -21.23 -15.88
N LEU A 270 -26.60 -20.93 -15.45
CA LEU A 270 -27.67 -20.55 -16.36
C LEU A 270 -27.51 -19.13 -16.89
N THR A 271 -27.33 -18.15 -15.98
CA THR A 271 -27.31 -16.71 -16.31
C THR A 271 -26.02 -16.27 -16.99
N GLY A 272 -24.86 -16.76 -16.54
CA GLY A 272 -23.54 -16.39 -17.07
C GLY A 272 -22.95 -17.40 -18.04
N GLY A 273 -23.41 -18.66 -18.02
CA GLY A 273 -22.90 -19.70 -18.91
C GLY A 273 -23.85 -20.00 -20.09
N VAL A 274 -25.02 -20.57 -19.83
CA VAL A 274 -25.92 -21.10 -20.88
C VAL A 274 -26.55 -19.99 -21.73
N LEU A 275 -27.22 -19.03 -21.09
CA LEU A 275 -28.00 -18.00 -21.82
C LEU A 275 -27.12 -17.08 -22.66
N PRO A 276 -26.03 -16.50 -22.13
CA PRO A 276 -25.18 -15.63 -22.95
C PRO A 276 -24.55 -16.37 -24.13
N GLN A 277 -24.09 -17.59 -23.92
CA GLN A 277 -23.50 -18.40 -24.98
C GLN A 277 -24.50 -18.74 -26.11
N LEU A 278 -25.73 -19.13 -25.75
CA LEU A 278 -26.77 -19.41 -26.73
C LEU A 278 -27.11 -18.17 -27.55
N PHE A 279 -27.34 -17.05 -26.92
CA PHE A 279 -27.62 -15.80 -27.64
C PHE A 279 -26.42 -15.36 -28.48
N LEU A 280 -25.19 -15.44 -27.96
CA LEU A 280 -23.99 -15.10 -28.69
C LEU A 280 -23.85 -15.91 -30.00
N PHE A 281 -23.93 -17.25 -29.95
CA PHE A 281 -23.81 -18.04 -31.12
C PHE A 281 -25.02 -17.89 -32.08
N TRP A 282 -26.21 -17.66 -31.56
CA TRP A 282 -27.39 -17.40 -32.37
C TRP A 282 -27.26 -16.08 -33.17
N VAL A 283 -26.87 -15.00 -32.53
CA VAL A 283 -26.67 -13.72 -33.24
C VAL A 283 -25.40 -13.70 -34.09
N ALA A 284 -24.36 -14.45 -33.71
CA ALA A 284 -23.13 -14.56 -34.49
C ALA A 284 -23.34 -15.17 -35.90
N ALA A 285 -24.43 -15.92 -36.09
CA ALA A 285 -24.83 -16.39 -37.40
C ALA A 285 -25.28 -15.27 -38.34
N GLN A 286 -25.81 -14.16 -37.83
CA GLN A 286 -26.48 -13.10 -38.57
C GLN A 286 -25.82 -11.73 -38.49
N VAL A 287 -24.99 -11.51 -37.46
CA VAL A 287 -24.40 -10.20 -37.13
C VAL A 287 -22.87 -10.27 -37.23
N PRO A 288 -22.20 -9.30 -37.87
CA PRO A 288 -20.76 -9.19 -37.87
C PRO A 288 -20.15 -9.15 -36.46
N ALA A 289 -19.00 -9.77 -36.31
CA ALA A 289 -18.32 -9.89 -35.01
C ALA A 289 -17.99 -8.52 -34.39
N MET A 290 -17.63 -7.54 -35.23
CA MET A 290 -17.37 -6.16 -34.83
C MET A 290 -18.58 -5.52 -34.15
N ILE A 291 -19.78 -5.69 -34.72
CA ILE A 291 -21.04 -5.14 -34.15
C ILE A 291 -21.34 -5.82 -32.81
N ILE A 292 -21.16 -7.14 -32.74
CA ILE A 292 -21.35 -7.87 -31.48
C ILE A 292 -20.40 -7.32 -30.41
N ALA A 293 -19.13 -7.10 -30.72
CA ALA A 293 -18.14 -6.56 -29.79
C ALA A 293 -18.51 -5.15 -29.27
N ILE A 294 -19.04 -4.29 -30.15
CA ILE A 294 -19.48 -2.93 -29.75
C ILE A 294 -20.74 -3.02 -28.87
N VAL A 295 -21.69 -3.87 -29.22
CA VAL A 295 -22.94 -4.03 -28.46
C VAL A 295 -22.69 -4.65 -27.07
N LEU A 296 -21.72 -5.56 -26.96
CA LEU A 296 -21.32 -6.13 -25.67
C LEU A 296 -20.86 -5.05 -24.67
N ALA A 297 -20.29 -3.95 -25.11
CA ALA A 297 -19.94 -2.84 -24.22
C ALA A 297 -21.15 -2.17 -23.54
N ALA A 298 -22.38 -2.42 -24.02
CA ALA A 298 -23.60 -1.98 -23.36
C ALA A 298 -23.88 -2.68 -22.02
N GLU A 299 -23.15 -3.77 -21.71
CA GLU A 299 -23.23 -4.50 -20.43
C GLU A 299 -23.08 -3.55 -19.23
N SER A 300 -22.05 -2.73 -19.21
CA SER A 300 -21.79 -1.77 -18.12
C SER A 300 -22.98 -0.81 -17.88
N PHE A 301 -23.70 -0.41 -18.94
CA PHE A 301 -24.89 0.41 -18.83
C PHE A 301 -26.09 -0.36 -18.30
N MET A 302 -26.23 -1.62 -18.71
CA MET A 302 -27.31 -2.50 -18.24
C MET A 302 -27.12 -2.88 -16.77
N VAL A 303 -25.89 -3.15 -16.34
CA VAL A 303 -25.55 -3.36 -14.92
C VAL A 303 -25.98 -2.16 -14.09
N PHE A 304 -25.65 -0.95 -14.53
CA PHE A 304 -26.06 0.27 -13.82
C PHE A 304 -27.57 0.44 -13.71
N ILE A 305 -28.30 0.17 -14.81
CA ILE A 305 -29.78 0.23 -14.77
C ILE A 305 -30.34 -0.78 -13.77
N LEU A 306 -29.90 -2.03 -13.85
CA LEU A 306 -30.36 -3.10 -12.97
C LEU A 306 -30.01 -2.80 -11.51
N ALA A 307 -28.79 -2.33 -11.24
CA ALA A 307 -28.37 -1.93 -9.90
C ALA A 307 -29.20 -0.77 -9.34
N ALA A 308 -29.52 0.23 -10.16
CA ALA A 308 -30.38 1.35 -9.76
C ALA A 308 -31.83 0.90 -9.50
N VAL A 309 -32.40 0.04 -10.33
CA VAL A 309 -33.76 -0.51 -10.14
C VAL A 309 -33.86 -1.35 -8.88
N LEU A 310 -32.82 -2.09 -8.55
CA LEU A 310 -32.76 -2.91 -7.32
C LEU A 310 -32.33 -2.11 -6.07
N GLY A 311 -32.06 -0.80 -6.22
CA GLY A 311 -31.69 0.06 -5.10
C GLY A 311 -30.26 -0.17 -4.58
N LEU A 312 -29.42 -0.86 -5.35
CA LEU A 312 -28.03 -1.11 -5.00
C LEU A 312 -27.14 0.12 -5.25
N GLU A 313 -27.53 1.01 -6.17
CA GLU A 313 -26.84 2.27 -6.46
C GLU A 313 -27.82 3.44 -6.61
N ALA A 314 -27.36 4.63 -6.16
CA ALA A 314 -28.15 5.87 -6.34
C ALA A 314 -28.05 6.39 -7.80
N PRO A 315 -29.17 6.79 -8.43
CA PRO A 315 -29.14 7.36 -9.77
C PRO A 315 -28.38 8.69 -9.81
N ASN A 316 -27.48 8.84 -10.79
CA ASN A 316 -26.67 10.04 -11.00
C ASN A 316 -26.85 10.56 -12.44
N LEU A 317 -27.11 11.86 -12.60
CA LEU A 317 -27.36 12.49 -13.89
C LEU A 317 -26.19 12.28 -14.89
N LYS A 318 -24.95 12.31 -14.44
CA LYS A 318 -23.77 12.07 -15.31
C LYS A 318 -23.80 10.66 -15.89
N ARG A 319 -24.12 9.66 -15.05
CA ARG A 319 -24.24 8.27 -15.48
C ARG A 319 -25.44 8.07 -16.42
N PHE A 320 -26.53 8.80 -16.19
CA PHE A 320 -27.69 8.79 -17.09
C PHE A 320 -27.35 9.33 -18.48
N ILE A 321 -26.58 10.43 -18.57
CA ILE A 321 -26.09 10.96 -19.85
C ILE A 321 -25.18 9.95 -20.55
N GLY A 322 -24.26 9.33 -19.80
CA GLY A 322 -23.39 8.26 -20.33
C GLY A 322 -24.18 7.07 -20.87
N LEU A 323 -25.23 6.67 -20.14
CA LEU A 323 -26.18 5.63 -20.59
C LEU A 323 -26.86 6.00 -21.91
N SER A 324 -27.34 7.25 -22.01
CA SER A 324 -27.98 7.74 -23.25
C SER A 324 -27.00 7.71 -24.44
N LEU A 325 -25.73 8.04 -24.24
CA LEU A 325 -24.71 7.91 -25.26
C LEU A 325 -24.41 6.46 -25.64
N GLY A 326 -24.40 5.53 -24.67
CA GLY A 326 -24.27 4.11 -24.95
C GLY A 326 -25.42 3.56 -25.79
N LEU A 327 -26.65 4.00 -25.50
CA LEU A 327 -27.82 3.66 -26.32
C LEU A 327 -27.75 4.30 -27.72
N ALA A 328 -27.29 5.54 -27.82
CA ALA A 328 -27.07 6.22 -29.10
C ALA A 328 -26.07 5.48 -29.98
N CYS A 329 -25.03 4.85 -29.39
CA CYS A 329 -24.10 3.98 -30.11
C CYS A 329 -24.82 2.85 -30.85
N VAL A 330 -25.74 2.14 -30.18
CA VAL A 330 -26.53 1.06 -30.79
C VAL A 330 -27.42 1.60 -31.92
N VAL A 331 -28.05 2.77 -31.71
CA VAL A 331 -28.88 3.44 -32.73
C VAL A 331 -28.05 3.83 -33.96
N LEU A 332 -26.85 4.38 -33.77
CA LEU A 332 -25.94 4.74 -34.86
C LEU A 332 -25.54 3.56 -35.74
N ILE A 333 -25.41 2.37 -35.17
CA ILE A 333 -25.16 1.14 -35.93
C ILE A 333 -26.36 0.75 -36.78
N MET A 334 -27.59 1.10 -36.35
CA MET A 334 -28.82 0.78 -37.08
C MET A 334 -29.14 1.74 -38.25
N VAL A 335 -28.63 2.98 -38.19
CA VAL A 335 -28.96 4.05 -39.17
C VAL A 335 -28.60 3.70 -40.63
N PRO A 336 -27.43 3.11 -40.94
CA PRO A 336 -27.00 2.90 -42.32
C PRO A 336 -27.76 1.81 -43.08
N GLY A 337 -28.67 1.11 -42.42
CA GLY A 337 -29.40 0.00 -43.05
C GLY A 337 -28.61 -1.28 -43.28
N SER A 338 -29.28 -2.33 -43.76
CA SER A 338 -28.70 -3.68 -43.87
C SER A 338 -27.56 -3.79 -44.86
N GLU A 339 -27.55 -3.00 -45.93
CA GLU A 339 -26.52 -3.08 -46.98
C GLU A 339 -25.13 -2.64 -46.50
N SER A 340 -25.04 -1.66 -45.62
CA SER A 340 -23.76 -1.11 -45.13
C SER A 340 -23.27 -1.77 -43.85
N THR A 341 -24.14 -2.44 -43.08
CA THR A 341 -23.76 -3.13 -41.85
C THR A 341 -23.54 -4.62 -42.03
N GLY A 342 -23.97 -5.19 -43.19
CA GLY A 342 -23.92 -6.64 -43.44
C GLY A 342 -24.90 -7.44 -42.59
N VAL A 343 -25.90 -6.79 -41.98
CA VAL A 343 -26.93 -7.41 -41.13
C VAL A 343 -28.23 -7.50 -41.91
N SER A 344 -28.84 -8.65 -42.00
CA SER A 344 -30.06 -8.94 -42.78
C SER A 344 -31.30 -8.18 -42.28
N SER A 345 -31.34 -7.82 -41.01
CA SER A 345 -32.43 -7.07 -40.35
C SER A 345 -31.95 -6.37 -39.09
N TRP A 346 -32.44 -5.15 -38.84
CA TRP A 346 -32.20 -4.40 -37.60
C TRP A 346 -32.62 -5.19 -36.34
N LEU A 347 -33.59 -6.11 -36.47
CA LEU A 347 -34.01 -6.98 -35.35
C LEU A 347 -32.86 -7.81 -34.80
N TRP A 348 -31.89 -8.20 -35.62
CA TRP A 348 -30.74 -8.95 -35.17
C TRP A 348 -29.77 -8.10 -34.31
N ILE A 349 -29.67 -6.80 -34.59
CA ILE A 349 -28.90 -5.87 -33.74
C ILE A 349 -29.57 -5.75 -32.38
N VAL A 350 -30.91 -5.63 -32.33
CA VAL A 350 -31.67 -5.62 -31.06
C VAL A 350 -31.52 -6.96 -30.34
N ALA A 351 -31.60 -8.07 -31.05
CA ALA A 351 -31.39 -9.39 -30.45
C ALA A 351 -29.99 -9.56 -29.82
N THR A 352 -28.98 -8.89 -30.37
CA THR A 352 -27.61 -8.90 -29.81
C THR A 352 -27.56 -8.29 -28.41
N LEU A 353 -28.48 -7.37 -28.05
CA LEU A 353 -28.55 -6.80 -26.68
C LEU A 353 -28.93 -7.84 -25.62
N ALA A 354 -29.46 -8.99 -26.00
CA ALA A 354 -29.72 -10.08 -25.05
C ALA A 354 -28.44 -10.63 -24.42
N VAL A 355 -27.30 -10.58 -25.14
CA VAL A 355 -26.03 -11.09 -24.62
C VAL A 355 -25.52 -10.24 -23.45
N PRO A 356 -25.29 -8.92 -23.62
CA PRO A 356 -24.86 -8.07 -22.52
C PRO A 356 -25.91 -7.98 -21.40
N LEU A 357 -27.19 -8.14 -21.68
CA LEU A 357 -28.23 -8.21 -20.65
C LEU A 357 -28.07 -9.46 -19.77
N CYS A 358 -27.74 -10.60 -20.33
CA CYS A 358 -27.49 -11.82 -19.55
C CYS A 358 -26.27 -11.65 -18.64
N TYR A 359 -25.18 -11.07 -19.15
CA TYR A 359 -23.99 -10.76 -18.32
C TYR A 359 -24.28 -9.73 -17.24
N ALA A 360 -25.06 -8.69 -17.56
CA ALA A 360 -25.48 -7.71 -16.56
C ALA A 360 -26.33 -8.32 -15.44
N ILE A 361 -27.21 -9.29 -15.77
CA ILE A 361 -27.96 -10.05 -14.77
C ILE A 361 -27.00 -10.91 -13.92
N GLU A 362 -26.03 -11.57 -14.55
CA GLU A 362 -25.01 -12.35 -13.83
C GLU A 362 -24.26 -11.49 -12.83
N ASP A 363 -23.75 -10.33 -13.24
CA ASP A 363 -23.02 -9.39 -12.37
C ASP A 363 -23.83 -8.96 -11.15
N VAL A 364 -25.09 -8.62 -11.38
CA VAL A 364 -26.02 -8.24 -10.30
C VAL A 364 -26.32 -9.43 -9.38
N VAL A 365 -26.49 -10.63 -9.93
CA VAL A 365 -26.68 -11.84 -9.14
C VAL A 365 -25.44 -12.12 -8.29
N ILE A 366 -24.23 -12.00 -8.85
CA ILE A 366 -22.98 -12.14 -8.09
C ILE A 366 -22.91 -11.12 -6.95
N ALA A 367 -23.28 -9.85 -7.22
CA ALA A 367 -23.24 -8.80 -6.21
C ALA A 367 -24.27 -9.00 -5.08
N THR A 368 -25.36 -9.70 -5.32
CA THR A 368 -26.44 -9.96 -4.33
C THR A 368 -26.27 -11.27 -3.56
N LEU A 369 -25.42 -12.19 -4.05
CA LEU A 369 -25.15 -13.44 -3.36
C LEU A 369 -24.16 -13.22 -2.19
N PRO A 370 -24.32 -13.93 -1.05
CA PRO A 370 -23.37 -13.86 0.06
C PRO A 370 -21.95 -14.17 -0.40
N GLU A 371 -20.98 -13.38 0.07
CA GLU A 371 -19.55 -13.65 -0.17
C GLU A 371 -19.21 -15.09 0.23
N ASP A 372 -18.76 -15.87 -0.74
CA ASP A 372 -18.28 -17.21 -0.49
C ASP A 372 -16.77 -17.19 -0.31
N ARG A 373 -16.30 -17.87 0.72
CA ARG A 373 -14.88 -18.16 0.93
C ARG A 373 -14.33 -19.19 -0.05
N THR A 374 -15.10 -19.55 -1.07
CA THR A 374 -14.71 -20.56 -2.07
C THR A 374 -13.53 -20.02 -2.89
N ASP A 375 -12.58 -20.87 -3.14
CA ASP A 375 -11.52 -20.58 -4.09
C ASP A 375 -12.10 -20.35 -5.48
N VAL A 376 -11.54 -19.35 -6.18
CA VAL A 376 -12.01 -18.91 -7.50
C VAL A 376 -12.02 -20.05 -8.51
N VAL A 377 -10.97 -20.89 -8.50
CA VAL A 377 -10.86 -22.02 -9.44
C VAL A 377 -11.99 -23.01 -9.19
N GLY A 378 -12.24 -23.36 -7.91
CA GLY A 378 -13.33 -24.28 -7.56
C GLY A 378 -14.71 -23.70 -7.90
N ALA A 379 -14.95 -22.42 -7.63
CA ALA A 379 -16.22 -21.77 -7.94
C ALA A 379 -16.48 -21.73 -9.47
N THR A 380 -15.51 -21.26 -10.25
CA THR A 380 -15.60 -21.20 -11.71
C THR A 380 -15.81 -22.59 -12.31
N THR A 381 -15.09 -23.61 -11.79
CA THR A 381 -15.28 -25.00 -12.20
C THR A 381 -16.71 -25.44 -11.97
N GLY A 382 -17.26 -25.19 -10.77
CA GLY A 382 -18.65 -25.55 -10.45
C GLY A 382 -19.67 -24.88 -11.37
N ILE A 383 -19.50 -23.60 -11.68
CA ILE A 383 -20.38 -22.83 -12.57
C ILE A 383 -20.36 -23.40 -13.99
N ILE A 384 -19.17 -23.61 -14.57
CA ILE A 384 -19.05 -24.09 -15.98
C ILE A 384 -19.53 -25.52 -16.11
N VAL A 385 -19.22 -26.38 -15.13
CA VAL A 385 -19.74 -27.77 -15.11
C VAL A 385 -21.27 -27.77 -15.02
N ALA A 386 -21.85 -26.95 -14.14
CA ALA A 386 -23.29 -26.80 -14.03
C ALA A 386 -23.92 -26.32 -15.35
N ALA A 387 -23.31 -25.32 -16.01
CA ALA A 387 -23.76 -24.83 -17.32
C ALA A 387 -23.75 -25.93 -18.39
N ALA A 388 -22.67 -26.71 -18.50
CA ALA A 388 -22.54 -27.80 -19.44
C ALA A 388 -23.60 -28.89 -19.17
N LEU A 389 -23.83 -29.25 -17.90
CA LEU A 389 -24.83 -30.24 -17.50
C LEU A 389 -26.28 -29.75 -17.76
N LEU A 390 -26.56 -28.46 -17.58
CA LEU A 390 -27.87 -27.88 -17.87
C LEU A 390 -28.17 -27.90 -19.38
N LEU A 391 -27.17 -27.64 -20.22
CA LEU A 391 -27.37 -27.58 -21.66
C LEU A 391 -27.41 -28.96 -22.33
N MET A 392 -26.78 -29.94 -21.74
CA MET A 392 -26.69 -31.32 -22.28
C MET A 392 -28.07 -31.92 -22.66
N PRO A 393 -29.07 -31.98 -21.75
CA PRO A 393 -30.38 -32.58 -22.10
C PRO A 393 -31.10 -31.80 -23.20
N VAL A 394 -31.00 -30.47 -23.22
CA VAL A 394 -31.61 -29.62 -24.25
C VAL A 394 -30.99 -29.93 -25.60
N THR A 395 -29.68 -30.04 -25.70
CA THR A 395 -28.95 -30.30 -26.94
C THR A 395 -29.25 -31.71 -27.49
N VAL A 396 -29.39 -32.70 -26.60
CA VAL A 396 -29.74 -34.06 -26.99
C VAL A 396 -31.20 -34.15 -27.46
N MET A 397 -32.14 -33.58 -26.71
CA MET A 397 -33.57 -33.63 -27.02
C MET A 397 -33.94 -32.89 -28.31
N THR A 398 -33.23 -31.80 -28.62
CA THR A 398 -33.44 -31.04 -29.87
C THR A 398 -32.73 -31.63 -31.08
N GLY A 399 -31.93 -32.70 -30.91
CA GLY A 399 -31.12 -33.25 -31.98
C GLY A 399 -29.98 -32.30 -32.47
N ALA A 400 -29.68 -31.25 -31.70
CA ALA A 400 -28.66 -30.25 -32.05
C ALA A 400 -27.22 -30.71 -31.72
N MET A 401 -27.06 -31.92 -31.21
CA MET A 401 -25.75 -32.46 -30.85
C MET A 401 -24.88 -32.64 -32.11
N ILE A 402 -23.75 -31.95 -32.17
CA ILE A 402 -22.74 -32.19 -33.20
C ILE A 402 -22.09 -33.53 -32.92
N ASN A 403 -21.93 -34.37 -33.99
CA ASN A 403 -21.28 -35.65 -33.83
C ASN A 403 -19.91 -35.50 -33.14
N PRO A 404 -19.64 -36.25 -32.05
CA PRO A 404 -18.39 -36.13 -31.28
C PRO A 404 -17.13 -36.29 -32.14
N ALA A 405 -17.12 -37.18 -33.12
CA ALA A 405 -15.97 -37.40 -34.01
C ALA A 405 -15.73 -36.16 -34.90
N GLU A 406 -16.77 -35.55 -35.45
CA GLU A 406 -16.71 -34.36 -36.26
C GLU A 406 -16.36 -33.14 -35.41
N ALA A 407 -17.00 -32.99 -34.22
CA ALA A 407 -16.72 -31.91 -33.27
C ALA A 407 -15.24 -31.86 -32.89
N MET A 408 -14.64 -33.02 -32.60
CA MET A 408 -13.24 -33.07 -32.18
C MET A 408 -12.27 -32.97 -33.36
N SER A 409 -12.54 -33.57 -34.51
CA SER A 409 -11.60 -33.59 -35.64
C SER A 409 -11.59 -32.29 -36.42
N LYS A 410 -12.73 -31.63 -36.62
CA LYS A 410 -12.85 -30.42 -37.45
C LYS A 410 -12.87 -29.14 -36.63
N TYR A 411 -13.57 -29.13 -35.49
CA TYR A 411 -13.85 -27.91 -34.70
C TYR A 411 -13.25 -27.95 -33.30
N GLY A 412 -12.62 -29.03 -32.89
CA GLY A 412 -12.11 -29.24 -31.54
C GLY A 412 -11.13 -28.12 -31.09
N THR A 413 -10.27 -27.68 -32.01
CA THR A 413 -9.35 -26.59 -31.73
C THR A 413 -10.07 -25.28 -31.40
N SER A 414 -11.15 -24.96 -32.17
CA SER A 414 -11.93 -23.73 -31.92
C SER A 414 -12.71 -23.81 -30.60
N PHE A 415 -13.30 -24.96 -30.28
CA PHE A 415 -14.00 -25.15 -29.01
C PHE A 415 -13.06 -25.05 -27.81
N VAL A 416 -11.90 -25.70 -27.86
CA VAL A 416 -10.89 -25.65 -26.81
C VAL A 416 -10.32 -24.25 -26.68
N LEU A 417 -10.10 -23.54 -27.80
CA LEU A 417 -9.58 -22.19 -27.82
C LEU A 417 -10.56 -21.20 -27.17
N ILE A 418 -11.84 -21.19 -27.59
CA ILE A 418 -12.88 -20.34 -26.99
C ILE A 418 -13.02 -20.64 -25.50
N ALA A 419 -13.10 -21.91 -25.12
CA ALA A 419 -13.23 -22.33 -23.73
C ALA A 419 -12.00 -21.95 -22.89
N GLY A 420 -10.80 -22.17 -23.42
CA GLY A 420 -9.55 -21.81 -22.75
C GLY A 420 -9.39 -20.31 -22.55
N ILE A 421 -9.73 -19.52 -23.59
CA ILE A 421 -9.74 -18.06 -23.52
C ILE A 421 -10.75 -17.59 -22.46
N SER A 422 -11.97 -18.12 -22.46
CA SER A 422 -13.01 -17.76 -21.47
C SER A 422 -12.54 -18.08 -20.04
N ALA A 423 -12.02 -19.27 -19.80
CA ALA A 423 -11.52 -19.67 -18.47
C ALA A 423 -10.34 -18.80 -18.02
N PHE A 424 -9.37 -18.57 -18.90
CA PHE A 424 -8.21 -17.70 -18.62
C PHE A 424 -8.64 -16.27 -18.31
N SER A 425 -9.53 -15.71 -19.13
CA SER A 425 -10.01 -14.35 -18.99
C SER A 425 -10.81 -14.14 -17.69
N THR A 426 -11.64 -15.11 -17.31
CA THR A 426 -12.36 -15.09 -16.04
C THR A 426 -11.40 -15.09 -14.85
N MET A 427 -10.38 -15.94 -14.86
CA MET A 427 -9.36 -15.96 -13.81
C MET A 427 -8.57 -14.64 -13.77
N LEU A 428 -8.23 -14.09 -14.94
CA LEU A 428 -7.50 -12.83 -15.04
C LEU A 428 -8.35 -11.66 -14.53
N LEU A 429 -9.65 -11.62 -14.84
CA LEU A 429 -10.57 -10.62 -14.31
C LEU A 429 -10.62 -10.65 -12.79
N ILE A 430 -10.74 -11.83 -12.21
CA ILE A 430 -10.78 -11.98 -10.74
C ILE A 430 -9.46 -11.56 -10.11
N TYR A 431 -8.33 -11.87 -10.74
CA TYR A 431 -7.02 -11.39 -10.30
C TYR A 431 -6.95 -9.86 -10.31
N ILE A 432 -7.44 -9.20 -11.39
CA ILE A 432 -7.50 -7.75 -11.51
C ILE A 432 -8.40 -7.14 -10.41
N ILE A 433 -9.58 -7.72 -10.17
CA ILE A 433 -10.51 -7.27 -9.12
C ILE A 433 -9.82 -7.31 -7.75
N ARG A 434 -9.10 -8.38 -7.43
CA ARG A 434 -8.41 -8.54 -6.14
C ARG A 434 -7.20 -7.62 -5.96
N THR A 435 -6.51 -7.26 -7.03
CA THR A 435 -5.27 -6.48 -6.96
C THR A 435 -5.46 -4.99 -7.23
N ALA A 436 -6.41 -4.62 -8.09
CA ALA A 436 -6.63 -3.24 -8.52
C ALA A 436 -8.05 -2.72 -8.23
N GLY A 437 -8.93 -3.58 -7.71
CA GLY A 437 -10.30 -3.25 -7.34
C GLY A 437 -11.32 -3.39 -8.46
N ALA A 438 -12.59 -3.55 -8.07
CA ALA A 438 -13.69 -3.79 -9.00
C ALA A 438 -13.93 -2.64 -9.98
N VAL A 439 -13.76 -1.38 -9.53
CA VAL A 439 -13.89 -0.18 -10.38
C VAL A 439 -12.87 -0.17 -11.51
N PHE A 440 -11.64 -0.61 -11.24
CA PHE A 440 -10.62 -0.72 -12.29
C PHE A 440 -10.93 -1.88 -13.24
N ALA A 441 -11.38 -3.01 -12.72
CA ALA A 441 -11.74 -4.19 -13.49
C ALA A 441 -12.93 -3.94 -14.44
N SER A 442 -13.90 -3.08 -14.08
CA SER A 442 -15.03 -2.74 -14.94
C SER A 442 -14.63 -2.06 -16.27
N GLN A 443 -13.38 -1.58 -16.38
CA GLN A 443 -12.84 -1.05 -17.63
C GLN A 443 -12.49 -2.16 -18.65
N ALA A 444 -12.57 -3.43 -18.25
CA ALA A 444 -12.34 -4.57 -19.14
C ALA A 444 -13.26 -4.57 -20.37
N GLY A 445 -14.50 -4.10 -20.22
CA GLY A 445 -15.45 -3.97 -21.34
C GLY A 445 -14.94 -3.09 -22.49
N TYR A 446 -14.15 -2.05 -22.18
CA TYR A 446 -13.56 -1.16 -23.22
C TYR A 446 -12.42 -1.86 -23.96
N ALA A 447 -11.54 -2.50 -23.18
CA ALA A 447 -10.46 -3.26 -23.76
C ALA A 447 -11.00 -4.42 -24.62
N MET A 448 -12.11 -5.06 -24.19
CA MET A 448 -12.79 -6.11 -24.94
C MET A 448 -13.39 -5.58 -26.26
N THR A 449 -14.02 -4.40 -26.26
CA THR A 449 -14.55 -3.79 -27.48
C THR A 449 -13.43 -3.47 -28.47
N ALA A 450 -12.35 -2.85 -28.01
CA ALA A 450 -11.19 -2.55 -28.85
C ALA A 450 -10.55 -3.84 -29.41
N GLY A 451 -10.38 -4.86 -28.56
CA GLY A 451 -9.89 -6.17 -28.97
C GLY A 451 -10.80 -6.85 -29.99
N GLY A 452 -12.12 -6.79 -29.77
CA GLY A 452 -13.12 -7.40 -30.67
C GLY A 452 -13.14 -6.77 -32.07
N ILE A 453 -13.04 -5.46 -32.14
CA ILE A 453 -12.91 -4.75 -33.41
C ILE A 453 -11.60 -5.15 -34.12
N LEU A 454 -10.49 -5.16 -33.40
CA LEU A 454 -9.18 -5.54 -33.94
C LEU A 454 -9.23 -6.97 -34.54
N TRP A 455 -9.76 -7.93 -33.78
CA TRP A 455 -9.83 -9.31 -34.23
C TRP A 455 -10.81 -9.53 -35.38
N SER A 456 -11.93 -8.78 -35.44
CA SER A 456 -12.88 -8.88 -36.54
C SER A 456 -12.26 -8.41 -37.88
N VAL A 457 -11.45 -7.36 -37.83
CA VAL A 457 -10.70 -6.90 -38.99
C VAL A 457 -9.63 -7.92 -39.39
N ILE A 458 -8.84 -8.44 -38.45
CA ILE A 458 -7.71 -9.34 -38.72
C ILE A 458 -8.19 -10.71 -39.21
N LEU A 459 -9.19 -11.31 -38.55
CA LEU A 459 -9.59 -12.69 -38.81
C LEU A 459 -10.69 -12.82 -39.88
N LEU A 460 -11.60 -11.84 -39.93
CA LEU A 460 -12.79 -11.92 -40.77
C LEU A 460 -12.78 -10.88 -41.92
N ASN A 461 -11.73 -10.05 -42.00
CA ASN A 461 -11.64 -8.95 -42.97
C ASN A 461 -12.88 -8.04 -42.99
N GLU A 462 -13.53 -7.85 -41.82
CA GLU A 462 -14.70 -6.97 -41.70
C GLU A 462 -14.30 -5.51 -41.94
N ALA A 463 -14.98 -4.82 -42.84
CA ALA A 463 -14.69 -3.42 -43.18
C ALA A 463 -15.33 -2.47 -42.14
N MET A 464 -14.56 -1.47 -41.70
CA MET A 464 -15.06 -0.43 -40.80
C MET A 464 -15.79 0.68 -41.57
N SER A 465 -17.09 0.83 -41.34
CA SER A 465 -17.85 1.95 -41.89
C SER A 465 -17.65 3.21 -41.02
N ILE A 466 -17.94 4.39 -41.59
CA ILE A 466 -17.89 5.66 -40.84
C ILE A 466 -18.85 5.65 -39.63
N TRP A 467 -19.94 4.93 -39.72
CA TRP A 467 -20.94 4.78 -38.66
C TRP A 467 -20.42 3.97 -37.47
N ILE A 468 -19.57 2.99 -37.72
CA ILE A 468 -18.89 2.20 -36.68
C ILE A 468 -17.91 3.09 -35.92
N TRP A 469 -17.18 3.99 -36.61
CA TRP A 469 -16.33 4.98 -35.95
C TRP A 469 -17.13 5.97 -35.10
N ALA A 470 -18.28 6.45 -35.61
CA ALA A 470 -19.18 7.32 -34.84
C ALA A 470 -19.76 6.62 -33.61
N ALA A 471 -20.18 5.36 -33.75
CA ALA A 471 -20.69 4.54 -32.67
C ALA A 471 -19.59 4.31 -31.59
N LEU A 472 -18.36 4.03 -32.00
CA LEU A 472 -17.22 3.86 -31.10
C LEU A 472 -16.93 5.16 -30.33
N ALA A 473 -16.97 6.32 -31.00
CA ALA A 473 -16.78 7.61 -30.36
C ALA A 473 -17.87 7.91 -29.32
N CYS A 474 -19.14 7.61 -29.63
CA CYS A 474 -20.25 7.73 -28.67
C CYS A 474 -20.07 6.78 -27.47
N LEU A 475 -19.68 5.55 -27.75
CA LEU A 475 -19.42 4.55 -26.71
C LEU A 475 -18.34 5.03 -25.75
N VAL A 476 -17.17 5.41 -26.25
CA VAL A 476 -16.04 5.89 -25.43
C VAL A 476 -16.46 7.14 -24.62
N SER A 477 -17.18 8.07 -25.24
CA SER A 477 -17.67 9.29 -24.55
C SER A 477 -18.64 8.95 -23.41
N GLY A 478 -19.60 8.05 -23.68
CA GLY A 478 -20.56 7.57 -22.67
C GLY A 478 -19.87 6.89 -21.49
N LEU A 479 -18.89 6.11 -21.80
CA LEU A 479 -18.07 5.36 -20.89
C LEU A 479 -17.30 6.27 -19.91
N VAL A 480 -16.63 7.32 -20.41
CA VAL A 480 -15.91 8.31 -19.57
C VAL A 480 -16.86 9.00 -18.59
N LEU A 481 -18.12 9.20 -18.97
CA LEU A 481 -19.15 9.83 -18.11
C LEU A 481 -19.69 8.88 -17.03
N VAL A 482 -19.69 7.57 -17.28
CA VAL A 482 -20.18 6.56 -16.32
C VAL A 482 -19.09 6.17 -15.30
N MET A 483 -17.82 6.37 -15.62
CA MET A 483 -16.73 6.07 -14.69
C MET A 483 -16.94 6.78 -13.34
N PRO A 484 -16.91 6.06 -12.20
CA PRO A 484 -16.87 6.71 -10.91
C PRO A 484 -15.58 7.53 -10.80
N LYS A 485 -15.71 8.85 -10.46
CA LYS A 485 -14.55 9.61 -10.02
C LYS A 485 -13.91 8.85 -8.86
N GLN A 486 -12.65 8.48 -8.97
CA GLN A 486 -11.88 8.04 -7.82
C GLN A 486 -12.08 9.11 -6.74
N SER A 487 -12.70 8.75 -5.63
CA SER A 487 -12.81 9.63 -4.49
C SER A 487 -11.39 9.98 -4.04
N GLU A 488 -11.00 11.24 -4.18
CA GLU A 488 -9.78 11.83 -3.62
C GLU A 488 -9.76 11.76 -2.07
N GLU A 489 -10.81 11.23 -1.46
CA GLU A 489 -11.01 11.16 -0.01
C GLU A 489 -10.26 10.02 0.70
N ALA A 490 -9.54 9.15 0.00
CA ALA A 490 -8.82 8.03 0.63
C ALA A 490 -7.35 8.34 0.97
N SER A 491 -6.89 9.61 0.93
CA SER A 491 -5.48 9.96 1.20
C SER A 491 -5.28 11.25 2.00
N ALA A 492 -6.19 11.58 2.91
CA ALA A 492 -5.87 12.48 4.02
C ALA A 492 -5.74 11.60 5.29
N PRO A 493 -4.54 11.39 5.85
CA PRO A 493 -4.45 10.96 7.22
C PRO A 493 -5.03 12.09 8.07
N ASP A 494 -6.03 11.76 8.85
CA ASP A 494 -6.63 12.63 9.87
C ASP A 494 -5.52 13.03 10.88
N LEU A 495 -4.85 14.12 10.60
CA LEU A 495 -4.00 14.83 11.56
C LEU A 495 -4.96 15.53 12.52
N GLY A 496 -5.44 14.77 13.48
CA GLY A 496 -6.21 15.22 14.62
C GLY A 496 -5.43 16.27 15.43
N LEU A 497 -5.38 17.50 14.92
CA LEU A 497 -5.14 18.70 15.74
C LEU A 497 -6.46 19.01 16.45
N GLN A 498 -6.69 18.33 17.58
CA GLN A 498 -7.60 18.86 18.60
C GLN A 498 -7.02 20.17 19.10
N ALA A 499 -7.55 21.27 18.60
CA ALA A 499 -7.43 22.57 19.24
C ALA A 499 -8.23 22.51 20.55
N GLU A 500 -7.57 22.22 21.68
CA GLU A 500 -8.12 22.50 22.99
C GLU A 500 -8.32 24.02 23.10
N GLY A 501 -9.60 24.41 23.02
CA GLY A 501 -10.04 25.75 23.29
C GLY A 501 -9.82 26.07 24.76
N VAL A 502 -8.93 26.98 25.03
CA VAL A 502 -8.88 27.74 26.28
C VAL A 502 -10.06 28.71 26.25
N GLY A 503 -10.99 28.55 27.15
CA GLY A 503 -12.11 29.44 27.35
C GLY A 503 -12.69 29.28 28.76
N GLY A 504 -12.46 30.30 29.59
CA GLY A 504 -13.19 30.56 30.83
C GLY A 504 -12.39 30.47 32.10
#